data_3d0cdb241dae84e519aa425ccd97d641
#
_entry.id   3d0cdb241dae84e519aa425ccd97d641
#
_cell.length_a   1.000
_cell.length_b   1.000
_cell.length_c   1.000
_cell.angle_alpha   90.00
_cell.angle_beta   90.00
_cell.angle_gamma   90.00
#
_symmetry.space_group_name_H-M   'P 1'
#
loop_
_entity.id
_entity.type
_entity.pdbx_description
1 polymer ?
#
loop_
_entity_poly.entity_id
_entity_poly.type
_entity_poly.pdbx_seq_one_letter_code
_entity_poly.pdbx_strand_id
1 'polypeptide(L)'
;MHLLRTQPGSQVPVDSIADLGQTPAELVILCTGDSQLSLLAEVARQLPADYPSLRLASPAQLSNHASVDLYVEQVLQHAKVILISVHGGVSYWRYGIERLVELAERGARVIMVPGCDNPDPELMALSNVSVVEAERLWQF
;
A
#
# COMPACT_ATOMS: atom_id res chain seq x y z
N MET A 1 18.71 -20.70 1.71
CA MET A 1 17.65 -19.69 1.65
C MET A 1 17.55 -19.01 3.02
N HIS A 2 18.13 -17.83 3.14
CA HIS A 2 18.01 -17.07 4.37
C HIS A 2 16.69 -16.31 4.33
N LEU A 3 15.73 -16.82 5.08
CA LEU A 3 14.61 -16.00 5.51
C LEU A 3 15.21 -14.91 6.40
N LEU A 4 15.38 -13.73 5.84
CA LEU A 4 15.58 -12.53 6.63
C LEU A 4 14.34 -12.42 7.53
N ARG A 5 14.44 -12.93 8.74
CA ARG A 5 13.52 -12.59 9.79
C ARG A 5 13.73 -11.12 10.06
N THR A 6 12.91 -10.29 9.45
CA THR A 6 12.71 -8.95 9.95
C THR A 6 12.16 -9.10 11.35
N GLN A 7 13.00 -8.90 12.34
CA GLN A 7 12.53 -8.82 13.72
C GLN A 7 11.57 -7.63 13.80
N PRO A 8 10.44 -7.75 14.50
CA PRO A 8 9.58 -6.61 14.76
C PRO A 8 10.44 -5.48 15.36
N GLY A 9 10.46 -4.33 14.71
CA GLY A 9 11.26 -3.19 15.14
C GLY A 9 12.63 -3.04 14.49
N SER A 10 13.07 -3.91 13.59
CA SER A 10 14.29 -3.65 12.83
C SER A 10 13.99 -2.60 11.75
N GLN A 11 14.41 -1.38 12.02
CA GLN A 11 14.39 -0.32 11.01
C GLN A 11 15.38 -0.69 9.91
N VAL A 12 14.89 -0.77 8.68
CA VAL A 12 15.75 -0.81 7.50
C VAL A 12 16.60 0.47 7.53
N PRO A 13 17.93 0.40 7.40
CA PRO A 13 18.76 1.61 7.35
C PRO A 13 18.19 2.57 6.30
N VAL A 14 18.07 3.86 6.66
CA VAL A 14 17.49 4.91 5.81
C VAL A 14 18.17 4.99 4.44
N ASP A 15 19.42 4.57 4.36
CA ASP A 15 20.25 4.63 3.16
C ASP A 15 20.20 3.38 2.27
N SER A 16 19.47 2.34 2.69
CA SER A 16 19.36 1.12 1.87
C SER A 16 18.10 1.10 1.02
N ILE A 17 18.26 0.77 -0.26
CA ILE A 17 17.13 0.55 -1.16
C ILE A 17 16.52 -0.81 -0.83
N ALA A 18 15.25 -0.80 -0.42
CA ALA A 18 14.51 -2.02 -0.17
C ALA A 18 13.88 -2.51 -1.48
N ASP A 19 14.22 -3.74 -1.85
CA ASP A 19 13.56 -4.47 -2.92
C ASP A 19 12.68 -5.55 -2.28
N LEU A 20 11.37 -5.42 -2.41
CA LEU A 20 10.43 -6.39 -1.82
C LEU A 20 10.37 -7.69 -2.61
N GLY A 21 10.97 -7.74 -3.79
CA GLY A 21 11.03 -8.96 -4.62
C GLY A 21 9.68 -9.44 -5.12
N GLN A 22 8.68 -8.56 -5.17
CA GLN A 22 7.34 -8.90 -5.61
C GLN A 22 7.20 -8.77 -7.13
N THR A 23 6.35 -9.61 -7.69
CA THR A 23 5.96 -9.54 -9.11
C THR A 23 4.66 -8.73 -9.25
N PRO A 24 4.34 -8.23 -10.46
CA PRO A 24 3.10 -7.50 -10.70
C PRO A 24 1.85 -8.26 -10.27
N ALA A 25 0.82 -7.51 -9.86
CA ALA A 25 -0.49 -8.03 -9.51
C ALA A 25 -1.58 -7.03 -9.88
N GLU A 26 -2.82 -7.51 -9.99
CA GLU A 26 -3.95 -6.66 -10.33
C GLU A 26 -4.39 -5.76 -9.18
N LEU A 27 -4.31 -6.27 -7.94
CA LEU A 27 -4.69 -5.57 -6.72
C LEU A 27 -3.47 -5.45 -5.80
N VAL A 28 -3.20 -4.24 -5.35
CA VAL A 28 -2.15 -4.00 -4.35
C VAL A 28 -2.76 -3.30 -3.15
N ILE A 29 -2.52 -3.82 -1.97
CA ILE A 29 -2.95 -3.21 -0.71
C ILE A 29 -1.71 -2.80 0.08
N LEU A 30 -1.62 -1.51 0.38
CA LEU A 30 -0.58 -0.93 1.22
C LEU A 30 -1.19 -0.58 2.58
N CYS A 31 -0.59 -1.04 3.66
CA CYS A 31 -1.13 -0.82 4.99
C CYS A 31 0.00 -0.56 6.00
N THR A 32 -0.16 0.47 6.82
CA THR A 32 0.81 0.81 7.86
C THR A 32 0.68 -0.05 9.13
N GLY A 33 -0.46 -0.71 9.32
CA GLY A 33 -0.71 -1.55 10.49
C GLY A 33 -0.21 -2.98 10.31
N ASP A 34 0.76 -3.42 11.13
CA ASP A 34 1.33 -4.77 11.04
C ASP A 34 0.30 -5.86 11.30
N SER A 35 -0.59 -5.68 12.27
CA SER A 35 -1.63 -6.65 12.59
C SER A 35 -2.67 -6.76 11.46
N GLN A 36 -2.99 -5.64 10.83
CA GLN A 36 -3.89 -5.62 9.66
C GLN A 36 -3.25 -6.32 8.47
N LEU A 37 -1.96 -6.09 8.22
CA LEU A 37 -1.23 -6.80 7.15
C LEU A 37 -1.19 -8.30 7.38
N SER A 38 -0.97 -8.73 8.62
CA SER A 38 -0.96 -10.15 8.97
C SER A 38 -2.33 -10.79 8.73
N LEU A 39 -3.40 -10.09 9.09
CA LEU A 39 -4.76 -10.54 8.85
C LEU A 39 -5.07 -10.62 7.34
N LEU A 40 -4.70 -9.60 6.58
CA LEU A 40 -4.88 -9.59 5.14
C LEU A 40 -4.09 -10.72 4.46
N ALA A 41 -2.87 -11.00 4.91
CA ALA A 41 -2.07 -12.10 4.39
C ALA A 41 -2.72 -13.46 4.66
N GLU A 42 -3.34 -13.64 5.83
CA GLU A 42 -4.09 -14.85 6.15
C GLU A 42 -5.32 -15.01 5.26
N VAL A 43 -6.09 -13.95 5.07
CA VAL A 43 -7.25 -13.95 4.18
C VAL A 43 -6.83 -14.23 2.72
N ALA A 44 -5.72 -13.63 2.28
CA ALA A 44 -5.20 -13.82 0.93
C ALA A 44 -4.91 -15.30 0.61
N ARG A 45 -4.41 -16.06 1.60
CA ARG A 45 -4.14 -17.49 1.44
C ARG A 45 -5.41 -18.32 1.23
N GLN A 46 -6.57 -17.81 1.65
CA GLN A 46 -7.86 -18.50 1.58
C GLN A 46 -8.68 -18.10 0.36
N LEU A 47 -8.19 -17.14 -0.44
CA LEU A 47 -8.91 -16.68 -1.62
C LEU A 47 -8.94 -17.76 -2.71
N PRO A 48 -10.04 -17.84 -3.49
CA PRO A 48 -10.13 -18.78 -4.61
C PRO A 48 -9.03 -18.51 -5.65
N ALA A 49 -8.66 -19.53 -6.41
CA ALA A 49 -7.65 -19.42 -7.44
C ALA A 49 -8.01 -18.44 -8.58
N ASP A 50 -9.29 -18.21 -8.81
CA ASP A 50 -9.82 -17.27 -9.79
C ASP A 50 -9.95 -15.82 -9.28
N TYR A 51 -9.62 -15.59 -8.01
CA TYR A 51 -9.58 -14.24 -7.45
C TYR A 51 -8.44 -13.44 -8.10
N PRO A 52 -8.61 -12.12 -8.32
CA PRO A 52 -7.53 -11.29 -8.85
C PRO A 52 -6.24 -11.41 -8.05
N SER A 53 -5.11 -11.36 -8.73
CA SER A 53 -3.81 -11.42 -8.08
C SER A 53 -3.62 -10.26 -7.10
N LEU A 54 -3.04 -10.55 -5.95
CA LEU A 54 -2.95 -9.63 -4.81
C LEU A 54 -1.50 -9.52 -4.33
N ARG A 55 -1.06 -8.29 -4.01
CA ARG A 55 0.18 -8.04 -3.28
C ARG A 55 -0.10 -7.16 -2.08
N LEU A 56 0.62 -7.43 -1.00
CA LEU A 56 0.53 -6.69 0.26
C LEU A 56 1.90 -6.11 0.59
N ALA A 57 1.94 -4.87 1.04
CA ALA A 57 3.17 -4.24 1.49
C ALA A 57 2.90 -3.17 2.55
N SER A 58 3.92 -2.84 3.33
CA SER A 58 3.87 -1.74 4.28
C SER A 58 4.63 -0.53 3.73
N PRO A 59 4.05 0.68 3.78
CA PRO A 59 4.79 1.92 3.50
C PRO A 59 6.06 2.07 4.34
N ALA A 60 6.10 1.50 5.54
CA ALA A 60 7.29 1.51 6.39
C ALA A 60 8.50 0.80 5.75
N GLN A 61 8.25 -0.18 4.89
CA GLN A 61 9.31 -0.87 4.13
C GLN A 61 9.82 -0.05 2.94
N LEU A 62 9.10 0.99 2.56
CA LEU A 62 9.34 1.84 1.38
C LEU A 62 9.60 3.29 1.82
N SER A 63 10.41 3.48 2.86
CA SER A 63 10.70 4.79 3.42
C SER A 63 11.68 5.62 2.58
N ASN A 64 12.53 4.96 1.80
CA ASN A 64 13.49 5.60 0.91
C ASN A 64 12.83 5.87 -0.45
N HIS A 65 13.05 7.04 -1.04
CA HIS A 65 12.48 7.41 -2.34
C HIS A 65 12.83 6.40 -3.45
N ALA A 66 14.06 5.92 -3.47
CA ALA A 66 14.49 4.92 -4.44
C ALA A 66 13.76 3.58 -4.26
N SER A 67 13.43 3.22 -3.03
CA SER A 67 12.63 2.03 -2.74
C SER A 67 11.19 2.17 -3.24
N VAL A 68 10.61 3.36 -3.08
CA VAL A 68 9.28 3.68 -3.64
C VAL A 68 9.32 3.58 -5.17
N ASP A 69 10.30 4.21 -5.81
CA ASP A 69 10.42 4.21 -7.27
C ASP A 69 10.60 2.79 -7.82
N LEU A 70 11.40 1.97 -7.15
CA LEU A 70 11.59 0.57 -7.53
C LEU A 70 10.27 -0.22 -7.41
N TYR A 71 9.53 -0.01 -6.35
CA TYR A 71 8.24 -0.68 -6.14
C TYR A 71 7.18 -0.21 -7.15
N VAL A 72 7.18 1.07 -7.51
CA VAL A 72 6.33 1.59 -8.59
C VAL A 72 6.66 0.88 -9.90
N GLU A 73 7.94 0.79 -10.25
CA GLU A 73 8.38 0.15 -11.48
C GLU A 73 8.03 -1.34 -11.52
N GLN A 74 8.28 -2.05 -10.43
CA GLN A 74 8.09 -3.50 -10.38
C GLN A 74 6.64 -3.94 -10.19
N VAL A 75 5.86 -3.19 -9.43
CA VAL A 75 4.55 -3.63 -8.96
C VAL A 75 3.44 -2.61 -9.21
N LEU A 76 3.55 -1.41 -8.65
CA LEU A 76 2.42 -0.48 -8.58
C LEU A 76 1.95 0.00 -9.95
N GLN A 77 2.84 0.26 -10.90
CA GLN A 77 2.46 0.73 -12.23
C GLN A 77 1.66 -0.30 -13.04
N HIS A 78 1.71 -1.56 -12.65
CA HIS A 78 0.99 -2.65 -13.31
C HIS A 78 -0.34 -2.98 -12.63
N ALA A 79 -0.62 -2.39 -11.48
CA ALA A 79 -1.84 -2.65 -10.73
C ALA A 79 -3.05 -1.96 -11.38
N LYS A 80 -4.19 -2.62 -11.33
CA LYS A 80 -5.48 -2.03 -11.72
C LYS A 80 -6.11 -1.24 -10.59
N VAL A 81 -5.97 -1.75 -9.36
CA VAL A 81 -6.51 -1.15 -8.14
C VAL A 81 -5.44 -1.12 -7.07
N ILE A 82 -5.25 0.04 -6.47
CA ILE A 82 -4.34 0.24 -5.34
C ILE A 82 -5.16 0.80 -4.18
N LEU A 83 -5.18 0.08 -3.07
CA LEU A 83 -5.79 0.52 -1.82
C LEU A 83 -4.68 0.78 -0.80
N ILE A 84 -4.68 1.96 -0.21
CA ILE A 84 -3.74 2.28 0.87
C ILE A 84 -4.48 2.72 2.12
N SER A 85 -4.11 2.11 3.25
CA SER A 85 -4.57 2.48 4.58
C SER A 85 -3.38 3.04 5.36
N VAL A 86 -3.40 4.34 5.64
CA VAL A 86 -2.28 5.07 6.25
C VAL A 86 -2.68 5.63 7.61
N HIS A 87 -1.92 5.26 8.63
CA HIS A 87 -1.98 5.91 9.94
C HIS A 87 -0.96 7.06 9.97
N GLY A 88 -1.42 8.27 10.23
CA GLY A 88 -0.57 9.46 10.26
C GLY A 88 -0.73 10.40 9.07
N GLY A 89 -1.65 10.11 8.15
CA GLY A 89 -1.99 11.00 7.03
C GLY A 89 -0.93 11.08 5.94
N VAL A 90 -1.07 12.05 5.07
CA VAL A 90 -0.20 12.27 3.91
C VAL A 90 1.27 12.42 4.30
N SER A 91 1.54 13.11 5.41
CA SER A 91 2.91 13.40 5.85
C SER A 91 3.70 12.17 6.29
N TYR A 92 3.02 11.10 6.66
CA TYR A 92 3.67 9.84 7.05
C TYR A 92 4.46 9.21 5.88
N TRP A 93 3.93 9.30 4.66
CA TRP A 93 4.54 8.68 3.47
C TRP A 93 4.36 9.57 2.24
N ARG A 94 4.73 10.84 2.37
CA ARG A 94 4.45 11.88 1.37
C ARG A 94 4.88 11.50 -0.04
N TYR A 95 6.12 11.07 -0.22
CA TYR A 95 6.64 10.72 -1.55
C TYR A 95 5.87 9.55 -2.18
N GLY A 96 5.57 8.52 -1.40
CA GLY A 96 4.76 7.41 -1.87
C GLY A 96 3.35 7.82 -2.27
N ILE A 97 2.71 8.68 -1.47
CA ILE A 97 1.39 9.23 -1.78
C ILE A 97 1.42 10.03 -3.10
N GLU A 98 2.43 10.86 -3.30
CA GLU A 98 2.60 11.63 -4.54
C GLU A 98 2.73 10.70 -5.75
N ARG A 99 3.49 9.63 -5.64
CA ARG A 99 3.63 8.62 -6.69
C ARG A 99 2.31 7.91 -6.99
N LEU A 100 1.50 7.62 -5.96
CA LEU A 100 0.18 7.01 -6.14
C LEU A 100 -0.78 7.97 -6.87
N VAL A 101 -0.74 9.26 -6.57
CA VAL A 101 -1.53 10.27 -7.29
C VAL A 101 -1.16 10.30 -8.77
N GLU A 102 0.12 10.23 -9.12
CA GLU A 102 0.56 10.14 -10.51
C GLU A 102 0.02 8.88 -11.21
N LEU A 103 0.01 7.74 -10.53
CA LEU A 103 -0.55 6.51 -11.07
C LEU A 103 -2.06 6.61 -11.29
N ALA A 104 -2.77 7.29 -10.38
CA ALA A 104 -4.20 7.57 -10.54
C ALA A 104 -4.47 8.41 -11.80
N GLU A 105 -3.64 9.40 -12.08
CA GLU A 105 -3.73 10.23 -13.28
C GLU A 105 -3.49 9.41 -14.56
N ARG A 106 -2.75 8.31 -14.47
CA ARG A 106 -2.48 7.39 -15.59
C ARG A 106 -3.51 6.28 -15.76
N GLY A 107 -4.55 6.27 -14.94
CA GLY A 107 -5.67 5.35 -15.09
C GLY A 107 -5.79 4.25 -14.05
N ALA A 108 -4.84 4.08 -13.13
CA ALA A 108 -5.00 3.17 -12.00
C ALA A 108 -6.09 3.68 -11.06
N ARG A 109 -6.89 2.78 -10.51
CA ARG A 109 -7.85 3.13 -9.46
C ARG A 109 -7.13 3.15 -8.13
N VAL A 110 -7.07 4.31 -7.49
CA VAL A 110 -6.35 4.50 -6.23
C VAL A 110 -7.32 4.97 -5.16
N ILE A 111 -7.33 4.26 -4.04
CA ILE A 111 -8.22 4.52 -2.90
C ILE A 111 -7.34 4.72 -1.68
N MET A 112 -7.46 5.88 -1.05
CA MET A 112 -6.68 6.24 0.12
C MET A 112 -7.60 6.47 1.31
N VAL A 113 -7.37 5.72 2.39
CA VAL A 113 -8.18 5.78 3.61
C VAL A 113 -7.26 5.89 4.83
N PRO A 114 -7.74 6.53 5.93
CA PRO A 114 -6.96 6.54 7.17
C PRO A 114 -6.91 5.16 7.80
N GLY A 115 -5.79 4.84 8.45
CA GLY A 115 -5.58 3.59 9.16
C GLY A 115 -6.09 3.59 10.60
N CYS A 116 -6.97 4.52 10.96
CA CYS A 116 -7.54 4.68 12.30
C CYS A 116 -9.00 5.13 12.20
N ASP A 117 -9.66 5.26 13.35
CA ASP A 117 -11.08 5.63 13.41
C ASP A 117 -11.35 7.12 13.18
N ASN A 118 -10.29 7.94 13.11
CA ASN A 118 -10.43 9.36 12.84
C ASN A 118 -10.49 9.62 11.35
N PRO A 119 -11.46 10.40 10.86
CA PRO A 119 -11.51 10.76 9.44
C PRO A 119 -10.30 11.60 9.02
N ASP A 120 -9.89 11.43 7.79
CA ASP A 120 -8.81 12.21 7.16
C ASP A 120 -9.27 12.68 5.78
N PRO A 121 -10.03 13.79 5.70
CA PRO A 121 -10.56 14.28 4.43
C PRO A 121 -9.48 14.65 3.42
N GLU A 122 -8.33 15.16 3.86
CA GLU A 122 -7.21 15.50 2.98
C GLU A 122 -6.69 14.27 2.26
N LEU A 123 -6.45 13.19 3.01
CA LEU A 123 -5.99 11.92 2.44
C LEU A 123 -7.04 11.31 1.51
N MET A 124 -8.29 11.22 1.97
CA MET A 124 -9.36 10.57 1.23
C MET A 124 -9.69 11.31 -0.07
N ALA A 125 -9.52 12.64 -0.10
CA ALA A 125 -9.74 13.46 -1.29
C ALA A 125 -8.72 13.17 -2.42
N LEU A 126 -7.59 12.54 -2.12
CA LEU A 126 -6.60 12.13 -3.12
C LEU A 126 -7.00 10.84 -3.84
N SER A 127 -8.00 10.12 -3.34
CA SER A 127 -8.57 8.97 -4.03
C SER A 127 -9.20 9.40 -5.36
N ASN A 128 -9.14 8.54 -6.37
CA ASN A 128 -9.84 8.77 -7.63
C ASN A 128 -11.15 7.99 -7.77
N VAL A 129 -11.73 7.63 -6.63
CA VAL A 129 -13.08 7.07 -6.53
C VAL A 129 -13.99 8.09 -5.83
N SER A 130 -15.30 7.87 -5.86
CA SER A 130 -16.23 8.76 -5.16
C SER A 130 -15.98 8.74 -3.65
N VAL A 131 -16.29 9.85 -2.98
CA VAL A 131 -16.18 9.95 -1.51
C VAL A 131 -17.00 8.87 -0.84
N VAL A 132 -18.18 8.55 -1.37
CA VAL A 132 -19.05 7.51 -0.84
C VAL A 132 -18.38 6.13 -0.89
N GLU A 133 -17.73 5.80 -2.00
CA GLU A 133 -16.98 4.54 -2.13
C GLU A 133 -15.81 4.46 -1.16
N ALA A 134 -15.04 5.54 -1.04
CA ALA A 134 -13.91 5.61 -0.11
C ALA A 134 -14.37 5.44 1.34
N GLU A 135 -15.43 6.12 1.74
CA GLU A 135 -16.01 5.99 3.08
C GLU A 135 -16.51 4.57 3.37
N ARG A 136 -17.16 3.94 2.42
CA ARG A 136 -17.63 2.55 2.58
C ARG A 136 -16.48 1.58 2.81
N LEU A 137 -15.38 1.74 2.08
CA LEU A 137 -14.20 0.92 2.26
C LEU A 137 -13.51 1.19 3.61
N TRP A 138 -13.50 2.44 4.04
CA TRP A 138 -12.91 2.80 5.31
C TRP A 138 -13.67 2.24 6.51
N GLN A 139 -14.98 2.13 6.42
CA GLN A 139 -15.84 1.59 7.50
C GLN A 139 -15.71 0.08 7.70
N PHE A 140 -15.10 -0.61 6.76
CA PHE A 140 -14.78 -2.03 6.91
C PHE A 140 -13.44 -2.22 7.64
#